data_111eccc7520099412d554439db564df4
#
_entry.id   111eccc7520099412d554439db564df4
#
_cell.length_a   1.000
_cell.length_b   1.000
_cell.length_c   1.000
_cell.angle_alpha   90.00
_cell.angle_beta   90.00
_cell.angle_gamma   90.00
#
_symmetry.space_group_name_H-M   'P 1'
#
loop_
_entity.id
_entity.type
_entity.pdbx_description
1 polymer ?
#
loop_
_entity_poly.entity_id
_entity_poly.type
_entity_poly.pdbx_seq_one_letter_code
_entity_poly.pdbx_strand_id
1 'polypeptide(L)'
;MIKSLRPLLLASFLLPLAFSVTAAPINTTLPPKVQEALQKAKLQNNALSLVMIPLNGPGTPTVFNADVSVNPASTMKLVTTYAALEMLGSHHQWKTEFYTDGTLSGGVLHGNLYLKGGGDPKLNMEKLWLLMRDLRANGVQQVTGDLVLDRGFFNQPLLPEFNDDGNDENKPFLVKPDALLVNLKALRFVTRNDSGRVLVSVEPPIASIRIDNQVKVSNAKQCTGDVRYNPVTAADGSVTVTVSGQLADGCSSQTYLSLLDHATYTAGAVRAIWQELGDTIKGRDIQSPVPEDAKVLAQAFSTDLAESIRDIYKSRTNAMAQQLCLRLGAQYRDDTAGDEDKASTRVGRDVAGH
;
A
#
# COMPACT_ATOMS: atom_id res chain seq x y z
N MET A 1 45.28 -71.77 -46.86
CA MET A 1 44.92 -72.18 -45.49
C MET A 1 44.82 -70.88 -44.65
N ILE A 2 43.61 -70.30 -44.50
CA ILE A 2 43.38 -69.16 -43.68
C ILE A 2 42.26 -69.48 -42.69
N LYS A 3 42.61 -69.56 -41.39
CA LYS A 3 41.69 -69.90 -40.31
C LYS A 3 40.88 -68.67 -39.95
N SER A 4 39.56 -68.75 -40.00
CA SER A 4 38.61 -67.70 -39.56
C SER A 4 38.54 -67.60 -38.03
N LEU A 5 38.85 -66.47 -37.47
CA LEU A 5 38.53 -66.13 -36.09
C LEU A 5 37.10 -65.59 -36.04
N ARG A 6 36.25 -66.19 -35.24
CA ARG A 6 34.91 -65.70 -34.87
C ARG A 6 35.04 -64.74 -33.67
N PRO A 7 34.47 -63.51 -33.66
CA PRO A 7 34.42 -62.74 -32.46
C PRO A 7 33.26 -63.18 -31.56
N LEU A 8 33.57 -63.39 -30.28
CA LEU A 8 32.63 -63.62 -29.20
C LEU A 8 31.96 -62.22 -28.86
N LEU A 9 30.69 -62.09 -29.12
CA LEU A 9 29.88 -60.96 -28.64
C LEU A 9 29.53 -61.19 -27.15
N LEU A 10 30.18 -60.43 -26.25
CA LEU A 10 29.74 -60.27 -24.85
C LEU A 10 28.56 -59.32 -24.82
N ALA A 11 27.37 -59.87 -24.65
CA ALA A 11 26.17 -59.06 -24.36
C ALA A 11 26.18 -58.67 -22.88
N SER A 12 26.58 -57.43 -22.61
CA SER A 12 26.45 -56.78 -21.27
C SER A 12 24.99 -56.49 -21.00
N PHE A 13 24.34 -57.25 -20.16
CA PHE A 13 23.02 -56.99 -19.63
C PHE A 13 23.13 -55.83 -18.61
N LEU A 14 22.87 -54.62 -19.04
CA LEU A 14 22.62 -53.46 -18.15
C LEU A 14 21.20 -53.60 -17.59
N LEU A 15 21.08 -54.17 -16.38
CA LEU A 15 19.83 -54.04 -15.60
C LEU A 15 19.64 -52.60 -15.21
N PRO A 16 18.50 -51.95 -15.53
CA PRO A 16 18.18 -50.64 -14.97
C PRO A 16 17.86 -50.84 -13.49
N LEU A 17 18.71 -50.29 -12.60
CA LEU A 17 18.35 -50.10 -11.20
C LEU A 17 17.25 -49.04 -11.17
N ALA A 18 16.01 -49.45 -11.08
CA ALA A 18 14.89 -48.59 -10.76
C ALA A 18 15.03 -48.16 -9.29
N PHE A 19 15.58 -46.98 -9.07
CA PHE A 19 15.47 -46.31 -7.77
C PHE A 19 13.99 -45.98 -7.54
N SER A 20 13.31 -46.80 -6.77
CA SER A 20 12.01 -46.47 -6.24
C SER A 20 12.17 -45.29 -5.26
N VAL A 21 11.92 -44.11 -5.70
CA VAL A 21 11.75 -42.96 -4.80
C VAL A 21 10.47 -43.21 -4.00
N THR A 22 10.61 -43.81 -2.83
CA THR A 22 9.52 -43.91 -1.87
C THR A 22 9.23 -42.48 -1.36
N ALA A 23 8.07 -41.91 -1.72
CA ALA A 23 7.60 -40.67 -1.15
C ALA A 23 7.58 -40.83 0.37
N ALA A 24 8.10 -39.83 1.08
CA ALA A 24 8.06 -39.80 2.54
C ALA A 24 6.61 -39.93 3.02
N PRO A 25 6.34 -40.65 4.10
CA PRO A 25 4.98 -40.78 4.63
C PRO A 25 4.45 -39.39 5.03
N ILE A 26 3.21 -39.10 4.64
CA ILE A 26 2.51 -37.84 4.99
C ILE A 26 1.49 -38.22 6.06
N ASN A 27 1.46 -37.42 7.15
CA ASN A 27 0.42 -37.53 8.17
C ASN A 27 -0.77 -36.69 7.77
N THR A 28 -1.94 -37.27 7.56
CA THR A 28 -3.19 -36.61 7.18
C THR A 28 -4.13 -36.41 8.37
N THR A 29 -3.72 -36.77 9.59
CA THR A 29 -4.51 -36.60 10.79
C THR A 29 -4.05 -35.38 11.58
N LEU A 30 -5.03 -34.64 12.16
CA LEU A 30 -4.73 -33.52 13.02
C LEU A 30 -4.09 -33.98 14.34
N PRO A 31 -3.10 -33.25 14.85
CA PRO A 31 -2.59 -33.47 16.20
C PRO A 31 -3.73 -33.47 17.23
N PRO A 32 -3.73 -34.36 18.24
CA PRO A 32 -4.85 -34.48 19.17
C PRO A 32 -5.24 -33.20 19.87
N LYS A 33 -4.27 -32.35 20.27
CA LYS A 33 -4.53 -31.05 20.89
C LYS A 33 -5.22 -30.05 19.96
N VAL A 34 -4.93 -30.11 18.65
CA VAL A 34 -5.60 -29.26 17.65
C VAL A 34 -7.05 -29.73 17.47
N GLN A 35 -7.27 -31.05 17.40
CA GLN A 35 -8.60 -31.61 17.29
C GLN A 35 -9.47 -31.28 18.54
N GLU A 36 -8.91 -31.39 19.74
CA GLU A 36 -9.57 -30.98 20.98
C GLU A 36 -9.93 -29.49 20.98
N ALA A 37 -9.01 -28.61 20.52
CA ALA A 37 -9.24 -27.18 20.42
C ALA A 37 -10.38 -26.84 19.45
N LEU A 38 -10.46 -27.51 18.29
CA LEU A 38 -11.56 -27.34 17.34
C LEU A 38 -12.91 -27.74 17.95
N GLN A 39 -12.94 -28.90 18.64
CA GLN A 39 -14.16 -29.38 19.34
C GLN A 39 -14.61 -28.39 20.43
N LYS A 40 -13.67 -27.91 21.24
CA LYS A 40 -13.96 -26.92 22.31
C LYS A 40 -14.47 -25.60 21.74
N ALA A 41 -13.95 -25.17 20.58
CA ALA A 41 -14.39 -23.97 19.86
C ALA A 41 -15.69 -24.21 19.06
N LYS A 42 -16.23 -25.44 19.03
CA LYS A 42 -17.40 -25.85 18.22
C LYS A 42 -17.20 -25.58 16.71
N LEU A 43 -15.96 -25.70 16.24
CA LEU A 43 -15.61 -25.59 14.84
C LEU A 43 -15.61 -26.97 14.16
N GLN A 44 -16.05 -27.00 12.90
CA GLN A 44 -15.98 -28.20 12.07
C GLN A 44 -14.55 -28.41 11.54
N ASN A 45 -14.20 -29.65 11.21
CA ASN A 45 -12.87 -29.96 10.69
C ASN A 45 -12.57 -29.26 9.35
N ASN A 46 -13.58 -28.89 8.57
CA ASN A 46 -13.41 -28.12 7.33
C ASN A 46 -13.10 -26.62 7.57
N ALA A 47 -13.17 -26.14 8.81
CA ALA A 47 -12.77 -24.79 9.17
C ALA A 47 -11.26 -24.60 9.31
N LEU A 48 -10.48 -25.69 9.17
CA LEU A 48 -9.02 -25.66 9.27
C LEU A 48 -8.37 -26.30 8.04
N SER A 49 -7.40 -25.62 7.46
CA SER A 49 -6.40 -26.18 6.53
C SER A 49 -5.02 -26.05 7.15
N LEU A 50 -4.24 -27.11 7.13
CA LEU A 50 -2.94 -27.13 7.81
C LEU A 50 -1.91 -27.86 6.93
N VAL A 51 -0.76 -27.18 6.73
CA VAL A 51 0.45 -27.79 6.22
C VAL A 51 1.58 -27.52 7.19
N MET A 52 2.18 -28.57 7.74
CA MET A 52 3.30 -28.49 8.67
C MET A 52 4.44 -29.34 8.15
N ILE A 53 5.53 -28.71 7.75
CA ILE A 53 6.69 -29.35 7.16
C ILE A 53 7.90 -29.14 8.08
N PRO A 54 8.61 -30.21 8.49
CA PRO A 54 9.86 -30.06 9.22
C PRO A 54 10.91 -29.32 8.38
N LEU A 55 11.56 -28.33 8.97
CA LEU A 55 12.63 -27.59 8.28
C LEU A 55 13.96 -28.32 8.32
N ASN A 56 14.22 -29.08 9.38
CA ASN A 56 15.48 -29.80 9.58
C ASN A 56 15.22 -31.20 10.18
N GLY A 57 16.00 -32.20 9.73
CA GLY A 57 15.98 -33.55 10.27
C GLY A 57 14.81 -34.41 9.80
N PRO A 58 14.79 -35.68 10.26
CA PRO A 58 13.75 -36.63 9.91
C PRO A 58 12.44 -36.27 10.62
N GLY A 59 11.46 -35.82 9.87
CA GLY A 59 10.13 -35.56 10.36
C GLY A 59 9.10 -35.88 9.29
N THR A 60 7.92 -36.32 9.74
CA THR A 60 6.80 -36.61 8.83
C THR A 60 5.98 -35.32 8.65
N PRO A 61 5.83 -34.82 7.41
CA PRO A 61 4.92 -33.70 7.15
C PRO A 61 3.50 -34.03 7.61
N THR A 62 2.82 -33.03 8.19
CA THR A 62 1.37 -33.13 8.48
C THR A 62 0.63 -32.24 7.49
N VAL A 63 -0.30 -32.82 6.75
CA VAL A 63 -1.09 -32.18 5.72
C VAL A 63 -2.56 -32.49 5.95
N PHE A 64 -3.36 -31.46 6.19
CA PHE A 64 -4.78 -31.59 6.46
C PHE A 64 -5.56 -30.54 5.69
N ASN A 65 -6.52 -30.95 4.86
CA ASN A 65 -7.30 -30.08 3.98
C ASN A 65 -6.46 -29.10 3.13
N ALA A 66 -5.24 -29.49 2.73
CA ALA A 66 -4.32 -28.59 2.03
C ALA A 66 -4.79 -28.24 0.61
N ASP A 67 -5.57 -29.15 -0.02
CA ASP A 67 -6.10 -28.95 -1.38
C ASP A 67 -7.46 -28.22 -1.38
N VAL A 68 -7.97 -27.86 -0.21
CA VAL A 68 -9.21 -27.10 -0.10
C VAL A 68 -8.90 -25.63 -0.27
N SER A 69 -9.59 -24.98 -1.23
CA SER A 69 -9.47 -23.53 -1.42
C SER A 69 -10.02 -22.79 -0.20
N VAL A 70 -9.17 -22.01 0.45
CA VAL A 70 -9.51 -21.19 1.61
C VAL A 70 -9.12 -19.74 1.37
N ASN A 71 -9.80 -18.81 2.01
CA ASN A 71 -9.36 -17.42 1.99
C ASN A 71 -8.07 -17.27 2.82
N PRO A 72 -6.92 -16.96 2.19
CA PRO A 72 -5.64 -16.84 2.88
C PRO A 72 -5.52 -15.58 3.73
N ALA A 73 -6.47 -14.66 3.62
CA ALA A 73 -6.44 -13.36 4.29
C ALA A 73 -5.05 -12.67 4.15
N SER A 74 -4.49 -12.14 5.22
CA SER A 74 -3.19 -11.45 5.18
C SER A 74 -1.98 -12.34 4.85
N THR A 75 -2.11 -13.67 4.81
CA THR A 75 -1.02 -14.52 4.34
C THR A 75 -0.77 -14.38 2.83
N MET A 76 -1.75 -13.88 2.06
CA MET A 76 -1.57 -13.51 0.66
C MET A 76 -0.44 -12.50 0.45
N LYS A 77 -0.15 -11.65 1.44
CA LYS A 77 0.98 -10.70 1.37
C LYS A 77 2.33 -11.40 1.16
N LEU A 78 2.50 -12.65 1.64
CA LEU A 78 3.71 -13.44 1.41
C LEU A 78 3.89 -13.72 -0.09
N VAL A 79 2.84 -14.11 -0.77
CA VAL A 79 2.85 -14.38 -2.21
C VAL A 79 3.15 -13.11 -2.99
N THR A 80 2.43 -12.02 -2.69
CA THR A 80 2.63 -10.72 -3.36
C THR A 80 4.05 -10.20 -3.19
N THR A 81 4.61 -10.26 -1.97
CA THR A 81 5.95 -9.73 -1.70
C THR A 81 7.06 -10.63 -2.25
N TYR A 82 6.87 -11.94 -2.23
CA TYR A 82 7.79 -12.87 -2.88
C TYR A 82 7.84 -12.63 -4.39
N ALA A 83 6.69 -12.59 -5.06
CA ALA A 83 6.62 -12.28 -6.48
C ALA A 83 7.27 -10.92 -6.82
N ALA A 84 7.08 -9.91 -5.96
CA ALA A 84 7.71 -8.62 -6.17
C ALA A 84 9.24 -8.67 -6.07
N LEU A 85 9.78 -9.42 -5.12
CA LEU A 85 11.23 -9.60 -5.01
C LEU A 85 11.83 -10.32 -6.23
N GLU A 86 11.15 -11.36 -6.73
CA GLU A 86 11.58 -12.09 -7.92
C GLU A 86 11.47 -11.26 -9.21
N MET A 87 10.37 -10.52 -9.37
CA MET A 87 10.06 -9.83 -10.63
C MET A 87 10.68 -8.43 -10.72
N LEU A 88 10.78 -7.68 -9.62
CA LEU A 88 11.29 -6.32 -9.60
C LEU A 88 12.71 -6.22 -9.04
N GLY A 89 13.14 -7.20 -8.24
CA GLY A 89 14.40 -7.17 -7.50
C GLY A 89 14.33 -6.33 -6.22
N SER A 90 15.18 -6.67 -5.25
CA SER A 90 15.19 -6.06 -3.90
C SER A 90 15.45 -4.54 -3.89
N HIS A 91 16.17 -4.04 -4.89
CA HIS A 91 16.57 -2.62 -5.02
C HIS A 91 15.61 -1.78 -5.87
N HIS A 92 14.47 -2.35 -6.28
CA HIS A 92 13.47 -1.58 -7.03
C HIS A 92 13.01 -0.36 -6.23
N GLN A 93 12.94 0.80 -6.89
CA GLN A 93 12.46 2.06 -6.35
C GLN A 93 11.34 2.63 -7.23
N TRP A 94 10.38 3.28 -6.61
CA TRP A 94 9.33 4.03 -7.30
C TRP A 94 9.74 5.48 -7.46
N LYS A 95 9.22 6.13 -8.50
CA LYS A 95 9.52 7.51 -8.82
C LYS A 95 8.27 8.38 -8.68
N THR A 96 8.43 9.55 -8.07
CA THR A 96 7.44 10.63 -8.04
C THR A 96 8.07 11.88 -8.61
N GLU A 97 7.42 12.56 -9.56
CA GLU A 97 8.04 13.60 -10.35
C GLU A 97 7.14 14.81 -10.53
N PHE A 98 7.76 16.01 -10.48
CA PHE A 98 7.14 17.25 -10.95
C PHE A 98 7.58 17.58 -12.36
N TYR A 99 6.62 17.94 -13.21
CA TYR A 99 6.83 18.37 -14.59
C TYR A 99 6.17 19.71 -14.85
N THR A 100 6.51 20.33 -16.00
CA THR A 100 5.82 21.50 -16.52
C THR A 100 5.74 21.49 -18.04
N ASP A 101 4.67 22.08 -18.57
CA ASP A 101 4.48 22.43 -19.99
C ASP A 101 4.88 23.89 -20.26
N GLY A 102 5.29 24.63 -19.22
CA GLY A 102 5.55 26.06 -19.25
C GLY A 102 7.01 26.46 -19.23
N THR A 103 7.23 27.72 -18.94
CA THR A 103 8.55 28.36 -18.84
C THR A 103 8.76 28.96 -17.45
N LEU A 104 9.96 28.76 -16.88
CA LEU A 104 10.37 29.32 -15.61
C LEU A 104 11.17 30.59 -15.85
N SER A 105 10.73 31.71 -15.28
CA SER A 105 11.41 33.01 -15.35
C SER A 105 11.24 33.79 -14.05
N GLY A 106 12.34 34.26 -13.46
CA GLY A 106 12.33 35.07 -12.24
C GLY A 106 11.60 34.41 -11.05
N GLY A 107 11.67 33.08 -10.92
CA GLY A 107 10.99 32.34 -9.87
C GLY A 107 9.52 32.04 -10.15
N VAL A 108 8.99 32.52 -11.29
CA VAL A 108 7.59 32.31 -11.69
C VAL A 108 7.51 31.26 -12.79
N LEU A 109 6.77 30.20 -12.55
CA LEU A 109 6.41 29.21 -13.55
C LEU A 109 5.18 29.67 -14.33
N HIS A 110 5.38 30.05 -15.59
CA HIS A 110 4.32 30.42 -16.54
C HIS A 110 3.83 29.19 -17.26
N GLY A 111 2.89 28.46 -16.69
CA GLY A 111 2.35 27.19 -17.17
C GLY A 111 1.86 26.34 -16.01
N ASN A 112 1.50 25.10 -16.31
CA ASN A 112 0.99 24.14 -15.35
C ASN A 112 2.13 23.44 -14.60
N LEU A 113 1.83 23.04 -13.37
CA LEU A 113 2.67 22.17 -12.54
C LEU A 113 2.02 20.80 -12.48
N TYR A 114 2.66 19.79 -13.09
CA TYR A 114 2.19 18.41 -13.06
C TYR A 114 2.91 17.63 -11.96
N LEU A 115 2.14 16.85 -11.19
CA LEU A 115 2.66 15.86 -10.25
C LEU A 115 2.29 14.47 -10.76
N LYS A 116 3.30 13.68 -11.13
CA LYS A 116 3.15 12.32 -11.64
C LYS A 116 3.53 11.29 -10.58
N GLY A 117 2.62 10.37 -10.29
CA GLY A 117 2.85 9.26 -9.38
C GLY A 117 3.28 7.98 -10.08
N GLY A 118 4.30 7.32 -9.55
CA GLY A 118 4.74 5.99 -9.97
C GLY A 118 4.24 4.85 -9.09
N GLY A 119 3.29 5.11 -8.19
CA GLY A 119 2.74 4.11 -7.28
C GLY A 119 3.62 3.81 -6.06
N ASP A 120 4.40 4.79 -5.56
CA ASP A 120 5.20 4.62 -4.32
C ASP A 120 4.28 4.25 -3.13
N PRO A 121 4.45 3.04 -2.53
CA PRO A 121 3.62 2.61 -1.40
C PRO A 121 3.90 3.41 -0.11
N LYS A 122 4.98 4.20 -0.08
CA LYS A 122 5.46 4.95 1.09
C LYS A 122 5.66 6.44 0.80
N LEU A 123 4.93 7.01 -0.13
CA LEU A 123 4.95 8.46 -0.37
C LEU A 123 4.26 9.16 0.81
N ASN A 124 5.01 9.45 1.85
CA ASN A 124 4.54 10.16 3.04
C ASN A 124 4.71 11.68 2.92
N MET A 125 4.23 12.42 3.93
CA MET A 125 4.33 13.90 3.95
C MET A 125 5.79 14.39 3.92
N GLU A 126 6.71 13.71 4.60
CA GLU A 126 8.13 14.07 4.62
C GLU A 126 8.75 14.00 3.22
N LYS A 127 8.53 12.88 2.50
CA LYS A 127 9.04 12.73 1.13
C LYS A 127 8.43 13.75 0.17
N LEU A 128 7.12 14.00 0.29
CA LEU A 128 6.47 15.01 -0.53
C LEU A 128 7.05 16.40 -0.23
N TRP A 129 7.26 16.73 1.03
CA TRP A 129 7.86 17.99 1.45
C TRP A 129 9.29 18.15 0.91
N LEU A 130 10.13 17.12 0.99
CA LEU A 130 11.47 17.12 0.41
C LEU A 130 11.44 17.34 -1.10
N LEU A 131 10.57 16.63 -1.83
CA LEU A 131 10.40 16.79 -3.27
C LEU A 131 9.97 18.22 -3.64
N MET A 132 9.10 18.83 -2.83
CA MET A 132 8.67 20.22 -3.05
C MET A 132 9.76 21.23 -2.69
N ARG A 133 10.61 20.92 -1.71
CA ARG A 133 11.81 21.73 -1.45
C ARG A 133 12.79 21.69 -2.63
N ASP A 134 12.97 20.53 -3.25
CA ASP A 134 13.81 20.40 -4.45
C ASP A 134 13.21 21.18 -5.61
N LEU A 135 11.89 21.13 -5.82
CA LEU A 135 11.19 21.96 -6.80
C LEU A 135 11.48 23.47 -6.56
N ARG A 136 11.42 23.91 -5.31
CA ARG A 136 11.74 25.29 -4.93
C ARG A 136 13.22 25.61 -5.15
N ALA A 137 14.12 24.71 -4.81
CA ALA A 137 15.57 24.87 -5.00
C ALA A 137 15.92 24.97 -6.49
N ASN A 138 15.15 24.32 -7.37
CA ASN A 138 15.26 24.44 -8.82
C ASN A 138 14.64 25.74 -9.38
N GLY A 139 14.25 26.66 -8.50
CA GLY A 139 13.89 28.04 -8.82
C GLY A 139 12.38 28.31 -8.92
N VAL A 140 11.52 27.31 -8.74
CA VAL A 140 10.06 27.53 -8.76
C VAL A 140 9.62 28.10 -7.42
N GLN A 141 8.97 29.26 -7.44
CA GLN A 141 8.37 29.93 -6.26
C GLN A 141 6.87 30.14 -6.47
N GLN A 142 6.48 30.59 -7.64
CA GLN A 142 5.08 30.82 -7.98
C GLN A 142 4.68 30.02 -9.21
N VAL A 143 3.49 29.46 -9.21
CA VAL A 143 2.88 28.77 -10.34
C VAL A 143 1.66 29.56 -10.79
N THR A 144 1.62 30.01 -12.05
CA THR A 144 0.48 30.77 -12.59
C THR A 144 -0.63 29.90 -13.13
N GLY A 145 -0.30 28.68 -13.57
CA GLY A 145 -1.22 27.70 -14.11
C GLY A 145 -1.80 26.76 -13.05
N ASP A 146 -2.34 25.67 -13.51
CA ASP A 146 -3.02 24.64 -12.71
C ASP A 146 -2.03 23.69 -12.03
N LEU A 147 -2.46 23.10 -10.91
CA LEU A 147 -1.85 21.88 -10.36
C LEU A 147 -2.51 20.67 -11.01
N VAL A 148 -1.74 19.93 -11.78
CA VAL A 148 -2.24 18.78 -12.53
C VAL A 148 -1.73 17.49 -11.91
N LEU A 149 -2.64 16.59 -11.56
CA LEU A 149 -2.30 15.29 -10.98
C LEU A 149 -2.36 14.20 -12.05
N ASP A 150 -1.22 13.60 -12.38
CA ASP A 150 -1.15 12.41 -13.23
C ASP A 150 -1.15 11.16 -12.36
N ARG A 151 -2.32 10.51 -12.31
CA ARG A 151 -2.58 9.27 -11.58
C ARG A 151 -2.71 8.07 -12.51
N GLY A 152 -2.42 8.23 -13.80
CA GLY A 152 -2.65 7.24 -14.85
C GLY A 152 -1.68 6.05 -14.84
N PHE A 153 -0.72 5.99 -13.91
CA PHE A 153 0.20 4.87 -13.83
C PHE A 153 -0.51 3.54 -13.51
N PHE A 154 -1.56 3.55 -12.72
CA PHE A 154 -2.42 2.40 -12.49
C PHE A 154 -3.74 2.56 -13.25
N ASN A 155 -4.12 1.53 -14.01
CA ASN A 155 -5.47 1.41 -14.53
C ASN A 155 -6.29 0.63 -13.50
N GLN A 156 -7.05 1.35 -12.69
CA GLN A 156 -7.87 0.73 -11.65
C GLN A 156 -9.27 0.47 -12.20
N PRO A 157 -9.71 -0.79 -12.27
CA PRO A 157 -11.13 -1.09 -12.41
C PRO A 157 -11.86 -0.57 -11.17
N LEU A 158 -13.13 -0.28 -11.32
CA LEU A 158 -14.01 -0.03 -10.18
C LEU A 158 -14.08 -1.32 -9.35
N LEU A 159 -13.18 -1.45 -8.41
CA LEU A 159 -13.21 -2.57 -7.47
C LEU A 159 -14.45 -2.45 -6.59
N PRO A 160 -15.16 -3.56 -6.33
CA PRO A 160 -16.20 -3.57 -5.32
C PRO A 160 -15.60 -3.10 -4.00
N GLU A 161 -16.37 -2.31 -3.27
CA GLU A 161 -15.94 -1.84 -1.96
C GLU A 161 -15.62 -3.04 -1.07
N PHE A 162 -14.39 -3.09 -0.59
CA PHE A 162 -14.00 -4.08 0.40
C PHE A 162 -14.54 -3.60 1.75
N ASN A 163 -15.74 -4.07 2.10
CA ASN A 163 -16.32 -3.86 3.42
C ASN A 163 -15.69 -4.86 4.38
N ASP A 164 -14.70 -4.39 5.14
CA ASP A 164 -14.17 -5.12 6.28
C ASP A 164 -15.21 -5.02 7.43
N ASP A 165 -16.10 -6.00 7.51
CA ASP A 165 -17.06 -6.21 8.59
C ASP A 165 -17.91 -4.98 9.03
N GLY A 166 -18.23 -4.07 8.11
CA GLY A 166 -19.20 -3.00 8.33
C GLY A 166 -18.70 -1.84 9.17
N ASN A 167 -17.41 -1.64 9.33
CA ASN A 167 -16.88 -0.60 10.18
C ASN A 167 -16.06 0.44 9.43
N ASP A 168 -16.59 1.68 9.45
CA ASP A 168 -15.88 2.93 9.35
C ASP A 168 -14.97 3.08 8.12
N GLU A 169 -15.60 3.43 7.00
CA GLU A 169 -14.98 3.74 5.70
C GLU A 169 -13.86 4.82 5.79
N ASN A 170 -13.79 5.53 6.92
CA ASN A 170 -12.87 6.64 7.13
C ASN A 170 -11.52 6.22 7.71
N LYS A 171 -11.21 4.93 7.78
CA LYS A 171 -9.93 4.48 8.34
C LYS A 171 -8.82 4.41 7.30
N PRO A 172 -7.63 4.97 7.57
CA PRO A 172 -6.52 4.98 6.63
C PRO A 172 -6.06 3.59 6.15
N PHE A 173 -6.28 2.53 6.93
CA PHE A 173 -5.88 1.17 6.52
C PHE A 173 -6.83 0.54 5.47
N LEU A 174 -8.00 1.15 5.22
CA LEU A 174 -8.97 0.75 4.18
C LEU A 174 -8.79 1.56 2.87
N VAL A 175 -7.82 2.46 2.83
CA VAL A 175 -7.56 3.28 1.66
C VAL A 175 -7.20 2.41 0.46
N LYS A 176 -7.88 2.66 -0.66
CA LYS A 176 -7.59 2.00 -1.95
C LYS A 176 -6.21 2.41 -2.46
N PRO A 177 -5.50 1.54 -3.19
CA PRO A 177 -4.25 1.91 -3.82
C PRO A 177 -4.45 3.01 -4.87
N ASP A 178 -3.41 3.79 -5.13
CA ASP A 178 -3.43 4.86 -6.14
C ASP A 178 -2.01 5.18 -6.63
N ALA A 179 -1.86 5.62 -7.86
CA ALA A 179 -0.55 6.01 -8.40
C ALA A 179 0.09 7.17 -7.60
N LEU A 180 -0.74 8.06 -7.04
CA LEU A 180 -0.37 9.16 -6.14
C LEU A 180 -0.97 8.95 -4.73
N LEU A 181 -0.74 7.79 -4.13
CA LEU A 181 -1.17 7.53 -2.76
C LEU A 181 -0.28 8.28 -1.75
N VAL A 182 -0.61 9.52 -1.47
CA VAL A 182 0.11 10.34 -0.50
C VAL A 182 -0.36 10.02 0.92
N ASN A 183 0.59 9.69 1.81
CA ASN A 183 0.39 9.53 3.27
C ASN A 183 -0.79 8.63 3.66
N LEU A 184 -1.13 7.62 2.84
CA LEU A 184 -2.33 6.78 2.99
C LEU A 184 -3.62 7.62 3.16
N LYS A 185 -3.69 8.81 2.60
CA LYS A 185 -4.74 9.82 2.81
C LYS A 185 -5.06 10.12 4.29
N ALA A 186 -4.10 9.87 5.18
CA ALA A 186 -4.31 10.01 6.61
C ALA A 186 -4.28 11.47 7.04
N LEU A 187 -5.39 11.92 7.62
CA LEU A 187 -5.51 13.17 8.34
C LEU A 187 -5.38 12.88 9.83
N ARG A 188 -4.33 13.39 10.46
CA ARG A 188 -4.13 13.25 11.89
C ARG A 188 -4.83 14.39 12.63
N PHE A 189 -5.88 14.08 13.36
CA PHE A 189 -6.54 15.03 14.26
C PHE A 189 -5.93 14.90 15.65
N VAL A 190 -5.59 16.03 16.24
CA VAL A 190 -5.07 16.11 17.60
C VAL A 190 -5.91 17.12 18.38
N THR A 191 -6.52 16.66 19.47
CA THR A 191 -7.25 17.49 20.43
C THR A 191 -6.45 17.58 21.70
N ARG A 192 -6.15 18.78 22.18
CA ARG A 192 -5.40 19.02 23.42
C ARG A 192 -6.17 20.00 24.29
N ASN A 193 -6.16 19.74 25.59
CA ASN A 193 -6.61 20.70 26.58
C ASN A 193 -5.39 21.21 27.35
N ASP A 194 -5.09 22.48 27.19
CA ASP A 194 -3.99 23.17 27.85
C ASP A 194 -4.56 24.31 28.67
N SER A 195 -4.47 24.18 30.00
CA SER A 195 -4.93 25.19 30.96
C SER A 195 -6.39 25.59 30.76
N GLY A 196 -7.27 24.63 30.48
CA GLY A 196 -8.69 24.88 30.23
C GLY A 196 -9.04 25.37 28.84
N ARG A 197 -8.05 25.46 27.93
CA ARG A 197 -8.25 25.81 26.52
C ARG A 197 -8.14 24.56 25.65
N VAL A 198 -9.25 24.14 25.07
CA VAL A 198 -9.25 23.00 24.14
C VAL A 198 -8.92 23.47 22.73
N LEU A 199 -7.84 22.94 22.16
CA LEU A 199 -7.39 23.16 20.79
C LEU A 199 -7.53 21.87 19.98
N VAL A 200 -8.03 22.00 18.76
CA VAL A 200 -8.08 20.90 17.79
C VAL A 200 -7.29 21.32 16.56
N SER A 201 -6.39 20.45 16.12
CA SER A 201 -5.61 20.63 14.90
C SER A 201 -5.73 19.40 13.99
N VAL A 202 -5.51 19.62 12.70
CA VAL A 202 -5.44 18.57 11.68
C VAL A 202 -4.14 18.68 10.90
N GLU A 203 -3.54 17.54 10.58
CA GLU A 203 -2.28 17.46 9.84
C GLU A 203 -2.40 16.39 8.74
N PRO A 204 -2.12 16.72 7.45
CA PRO A 204 -1.81 18.06 6.93
C PRO A 204 -3.00 19.03 6.98
N PRO A 205 -2.76 20.35 7.03
CA PRO A 205 -3.80 21.36 7.12
C PRO A 205 -4.44 21.65 5.75
N ILE A 206 -5.19 20.69 5.23
CA ILE A 206 -5.86 20.78 3.94
C ILE A 206 -7.05 21.75 4.01
N ALA A 207 -7.13 22.71 3.10
CA ALA A 207 -8.13 23.79 3.11
C ALA A 207 -9.59 23.31 3.03
N SER A 208 -9.84 22.14 2.42
CA SER A 208 -11.17 21.53 2.34
C SER A 208 -11.63 20.87 3.66
N ILE A 209 -10.76 20.81 4.68
CA ILE A 209 -11.11 20.28 6.01
C ILE A 209 -11.41 21.44 6.95
N ARG A 210 -12.62 21.45 7.50
CA ARG A 210 -13.05 22.41 8.53
C ARG A 210 -13.24 21.69 9.85
N ILE A 211 -12.85 22.34 10.96
CA ILE A 211 -13.01 21.80 12.30
C ILE A 211 -14.07 22.63 13.03
N ASP A 212 -15.11 21.93 13.51
CA ASP A 212 -16.10 22.46 14.45
C ASP A 212 -15.81 21.88 15.84
N ASN A 213 -15.15 22.69 16.68
CA ASN A 213 -14.70 22.25 18.00
C ASN A 213 -15.78 22.49 19.07
N GLN A 214 -16.42 21.42 19.52
CA GLN A 214 -17.45 21.39 20.55
C GLN A 214 -16.99 20.63 21.82
N VAL A 215 -15.68 20.35 21.96
CA VAL A 215 -15.13 19.62 23.11
C VAL A 215 -15.21 20.49 24.37
N LYS A 216 -15.76 19.92 25.45
CA LYS A 216 -15.88 20.57 26.75
C LYS A 216 -14.69 20.21 27.64
N VAL A 217 -14.33 21.15 28.52
CA VAL A 217 -13.32 20.89 29.56
C VAL A 217 -13.94 19.96 30.60
N SER A 218 -13.21 18.91 30.99
CA SER A 218 -13.58 17.98 32.06
C SER A 218 -12.79 18.31 33.33
N ASN A 219 -13.44 18.15 34.48
CA ASN A 219 -12.82 18.27 35.80
C ASN A 219 -12.19 16.92 36.28
N ALA A 220 -12.13 15.91 35.44
CA ALA A 220 -11.51 14.62 35.77
C ALA A 220 -10.03 14.80 36.05
N LYS A 221 -9.53 14.04 37.05
CA LYS A 221 -8.09 14.03 37.41
C LYS A 221 -7.24 13.10 36.54
N GLN A 222 -7.87 12.32 35.67
CA GLN A 222 -7.22 11.35 34.79
C GLN A 222 -7.59 11.64 33.34
N CYS A 223 -6.70 11.30 32.41
CA CYS A 223 -6.93 11.45 30.98
C CYS A 223 -7.92 10.39 30.45
N THR A 224 -9.09 10.31 31.06
CA THR A 224 -10.23 9.51 30.60
C THR A 224 -11.16 10.42 29.80
N GLY A 225 -10.80 10.69 28.56
CA GLY A 225 -11.62 11.56 27.70
C GLY A 225 -12.29 10.74 26.61
N ASP A 226 -13.58 11.00 26.37
CA ASP A 226 -14.33 10.49 25.22
C ASP A 226 -14.42 11.62 24.18
N VAL A 227 -13.39 11.73 23.34
CA VAL A 227 -13.35 12.67 22.21
C VAL A 227 -13.80 11.93 20.95
N ARG A 228 -14.85 12.45 20.32
CA ARG A 228 -15.47 11.89 19.11
C ARG A 228 -15.27 12.83 17.94
N TYR A 229 -15.01 12.25 16.78
CA TYR A 229 -14.77 12.96 15.54
C TYR A 229 -15.84 12.54 14.53
N ASN A 230 -16.76 13.43 14.20
CA ASN A 230 -17.89 13.17 13.32
C ASN A 230 -17.72 13.97 12.02
N PRO A 231 -17.26 13.35 10.92
CA PRO A 231 -17.11 14.01 9.63
C PRO A 231 -18.46 14.09 8.91
N VAL A 232 -18.69 15.21 8.23
CA VAL A 232 -19.80 15.42 7.31
C VAL A 232 -19.26 16.04 6.03
N THR A 233 -19.48 15.35 4.91
CA THR A 233 -19.05 15.81 3.59
C THR A 233 -20.15 16.66 2.96
N ALA A 234 -19.80 17.86 2.50
CA ALA A 234 -20.68 18.74 1.76
C ALA A 234 -20.71 18.40 0.26
N ALA A 235 -21.68 18.96 -0.48
CA ALA A 235 -21.84 18.72 -1.92
C ALA A 235 -20.63 19.20 -2.76
N ASP A 236 -19.87 20.17 -2.26
CA ASP A 236 -18.64 20.66 -2.90
C ASP A 236 -17.38 19.83 -2.58
N GLY A 237 -17.55 18.71 -1.87
CA GLY A 237 -16.46 17.83 -1.46
C GLY A 237 -15.68 18.32 -0.22
N SER A 238 -16.00 19.47 0.35
CA SER A 238 -15.42 19.91 1.62
C SER A 238 -15.96 19.07 2.78
N VAL A 239 -15.16 18.88 3.83
CA VAL A 239 -15.54 18.08 4.99
C VAL A 239 -15.47 18.91 6.25
N THR A 240 -16.56 18.95 6.99
CA THR A 240 -16.60 19.51 8.35
C THR A 240 -16.52 18.38 9.36
N VAL A 241 -15.51 18.44 10.23
CA VAL A 241 -15.35 17.48 11.33
C VAL A 241 -15.78 18.13 12.62
N THR A 242 -16.95 17.72 13.13
CA THR A 242 -17.40 18.11 14.45
C THR A 242 -16.68 17.27 15.50
N VAL A 243 -15.86 17.92 16.32
CA VAL A 243 -15.13 17.28 17.42
C VAL A 243 -15.86 17.55 18.72
N SER A 244 -16.34 16.54 19.38
CA SER A 244 -17.19 16.64 20.56
C SER A 244 -16.72 15.73 21.71
N GLY A 245 -17.35 15.87 22.88
CA GLY A 245 -17.00 15.10 24.06
C GLY A 245 -16.37 15.95 25.16
N GLN A 246 -15.51 15.34 25.97
CA GLN A 246 -14.86 15.99 27.11
C GLN A 246 -13.38 15.62 27.20
N LEU A 247 -12.55 16.57 27.60
CA LEU A 247 -11.11 16.37 27.78
C LEU A 247 -10.62 17.09 29.04
N ALA A 248 -9.95 16.35 29.93
CA ALA A 248 -9.39 16.91 31.15
C ALA A 248 -8.17 17.79 30.85
N ASP A 249 -7.83 18.67 31.78
CA ASP A 249 -6.67 19.55 31.64
C ASP A 249 -5.36 18.77 31.55
N GLY A 250 -4.43 19.23 30.72
CA GLY A 250 -3.15 18.58 30.41
C GLY A 250 -3.28 17.30 29.57
N CYS A 251 -4.47 16.93 29.13
CA CYS A 251 -4.72 15.72 28.35
C CYS A 251 -4.78 15.97 26.84
N SER A 252 -4.52 14.89 26.07
CA SER A 252 -4.66 14.92 24.61
C SER A 252 -5.35 13.66 24.10
N SER A 253 -6.04 13.81 22.96
CA SER A 253 -6.60 12.70 22.17
C SER A 253 -6.15 12.85 20.74
N GLN A 254 -5.91 11.72 20.05
CA GLN A 254 -5.60 11.75 18.64
C GLN A 254 -6.31 10.63 17.88
N THR A 255 -6.62 10.92 16.63
CA THR A 255 -7.16 9.93 15.69
C THR A 255 -6.65 10.19 14.29
N TYR A 256 -6.73 9.14 13.43
CA TYR A 256 -6.39 9.24 12.02
C TYR A 256 -7.64 8.91 11.21
N LEU A 257 -8.00 9.79 10.29
CA LEU A 257 -9.16 9.63 9.41
C LEU A 257 -8.74 9.84 7.95
N SER A 258 -9.42 9.13 7.03
CA SER A 258 -9.25 9.26 5.59
C SER A 258 -10.57 9.76 5.00
N LEU A 259 -10.71 11.07 4.85
CA LEU A 259 -11.99 11.73 4.59
C LEU A 259 -12.16 12.26 3.17
N LEU A 260 -11.08 12.37 2.41
CA LEU A 260 -11.06 12.96 1.08
C LEU A 260 -10.81 11.89 0.02
N ASP A 261 -11.20 12.12 -1.22
CA ASP A 261 -10.70 11.33 -2.34
C ASP A 261 -9.21 11.54 -2.58
N HIS A 262 -8.56 10.69 -3.39
CA HIS A 262 -7.12 10.73 -3.61
C HIS A 262 -6.64 12.05 -4.21
N ALA A 263 -7.37 12.59 -5.20
CA ALA A 263 -6.97 13.80 -5.89
C ALA A 263 -7.08 15.02 -4.96
N THR A 264 -8.20 15.15 -4.27
CA THR A 264 -8.44 16.26 -3.32
C THR A 264 -7.44 16.22 -2.17
N TYR A 265 -7.14 15.04 -1.62
CA TYR A 265 -6.12 14.91 -0.57
C TYR A 265 -4.74 15.31 -1.07
N THR A 266 -4.31 14.77 -2.21
CA THR A 266 -2.97 15.02 -2.77
C THR A 266 -2.79 16.48 -3.15
N ALA A 267 -3.75 17.07 -3.86
CA ALA A 267 -3.70 18.49 -4.22
C ALA A 267 -3.67 19.39 -2.98
N GLY A 268 -4.52 19.09 -1.99
CA GLY A 268 -4.56 19.81 -0.73
C GLY A 268 -3.25 19.73 0.06
N ALA A 269 -2.61 18.54 0.11
CA ALA A 269 -1.31 18.36 0.75
C ALA A 269 -0.20 19.12 0.02
N VAL A 270 -0.16 19.09 -1.32
CA VAL A 270 0.77 19.89 -2.12
C VAL A 270 0.61 21.38 -1.84
N ARG A 271 -0.62 21.90 -1.87
CA ARG A 271 -0.90 23.31 -1.61
C ARG A 271 -0.54 23.73 -0.18
N ALA A 272 -0.84 22.88 0.80
CA ALA A 272 -0.50 23.15 2.20
C ALA A 272 1.02 23.28 2.40
N ILE A 273 1.79 22.36 1.86
CA ILE A 273 3.26 22.41 1.90
C ILE A 273 3.79 23.61 1.14
N TRP A 274 3.23 23.92 -0.06
CA TRP A 274 3.69 25.04 -0.88
C TRP A 274 3.47 26.38 -0.18
N GLN A 275 2.32 26.52 0.48
CA GLN A 275 2.02 27.70 1.29
C GLN A 275 2.93 27.80 2.52
N GLU A 276 3.25 26.70 3.18
CA GLU A 276 4.22 26.64 4.29
C GLU A 276 5.61 27.13 3.85
N LEU A 277 6.02 26.76 2.62
CA LEU A 277 7.28 27.23 2.02
C LEU A 277 7.25 28.71 1.58
N GLY A 278 6.10 29.39 1.73
CA GLY A 278 5.93 30.80 1.40
C GLY A 278 5.53 31.08 -0.04
N ASP A 279 5.12 30.07 -0.78
CA ASP A 279 4.91 30.11 -2.22
C ASP A 279 3.42 29.88 -2.60
N THR A 280 3.04 30.05 -3.87
CA THR A 280 1.64 29.96 -4.32
C THR A 280 1.45 29.21 -5.63
N ILE A 281 0.32 28.51 -5.76
CA ILE A 281 -0.21 27.95 -7.01
C ILE A 281 -1.55 28.62 -7.27
N LYS A 282 -1.65 29.43 -8.35
CA LYS A 282 -2.83 30.28 -8.62
C LYS A 282 -3.99 29.54 -9.30
N GLY A 283 -3.66 28.56 -10.13
CA GLY A 283 -4.65 27.79 -10.89
C GLY A 283 -5.43 26.78 -10.05
N ARG A 284 -6.26 26.01 -10.72
CA ARG A 284 -7.12 24.96 -10.15
C ARG A 284 -6.36 23.65 -9.97
N ASP A 285 -6.99 22.71 -9.29
CA ASP A 285 -6.56 21.31 -9.22
C ASP A 285 -7.31 20.52 -10.28
N ILE A 286 -6.57 19.87 -11.19
CA ILE A 286 -7.13 19.06 -12.26
C ILE A 286 -6.43 17.71 -12.37
N GLN A 287 -7.04 16.76 -13.06
CA GLN A 287 -6.45 15.43 -13.31
C GLN A 287 -6.25 15.27 -14.81
N SER A 288 -5.01 15.02 -15.23
CA SER A 288 -4.66 14.76 -16.62
C SER A 288 -3.29 14.08 -16.71
N PRO A 289 -3.01 13.28 -17.72
CA PRO A 289 -1.67 12.80 -18.00
C PRO A 289 -0.69 13.97 -18.23
N VAL A 290 0.57 13.73 -17.87
CA VAL A 290 1.69 14.63 -18.22
C VAL A 290 1.86 14.63 -19.74
N PRO A 291 1.94 15.80 -20.41
CA PRO A 291 2.26 15.88 -21.84
C PRO A 291 3.62 15.27 -22.17
N GLU A 292 3.78 14.70 -23.37
CA GLU A 292 5.02 14.03 -23.78
C GLU A 292 6.22 14.99 -23.84
N ASP A 293 5.99 16.25 -24.16
CA ASP A 293 7.00 17.32 -24.27
C ASP A 293 7.24 18.07 -22.96
N ALA A 294 6.56 17.70 -21.87
CA ALA A 294 6.73 18.33 -20.57
C ALA A 294 8.13 18.09 -20.00
N LYS A 295 8.65 19.11 -19.31
CA LYS A 295 9.99 19.10 -18.74
C LYS A 295 9.94 18.71 -17.27
N VAL A 296 10.85 17.83 -16.84
CA VAL A 296 11.04 17.47 -15.44
C VAL A 296 11.59 18.69 -14.67
N LEU A 297 10.95 19.01 -13.54
CA LEU A 297 11.41 20.08 -12.64
C LEU A 297 12.06 19.52 -11.36
N ALA A 298 11.52 18.43 -10.82
CA ALA A 298 12.04 17.75 -9.64
C ALA A 298 11.61 16.28 -9.64
N GLN A 299 12.39 15.42 -8.97
CA GLN A 299 12.07 14.00 -8.86
C GLN A 299 12.53 13.44 -7.51
N ALA A 300 11.77 12.50 -6.97
CA ALA A 300 12.12 11.75 -5.79
C ALA A 300 11.99 10.26 -6.03
N PHE A 301 12.86 9.48 -5.39
CA PHE A 301 12.80 8.03 -5.36
C PHE A 301 12.33 7.54 -4.00
N SER A 302 11.59 6.46 -4.00
CA SER A 302 11.21 5.78 -2.76
C SER A 302 12.42 5.14 -2.07
N THR A 303 12.22 4.61 -0.86
CA THR A 303 13.09 3.54 -0.34
C THR A 303 12.99 2.33 -1.24
N ASP A 304 13.95 1.40 -1.16
CA ASP A 304 13.94 0.19 -1.96
C ASP A 304 12.79 -0.77 -1.58
N LEU A 305 12.56 -1.75 -2.46
CA LEU A 305 11.50 -2.74 -2.29
C LEU A 305 11.69 -3.55 -1.00
N ALA A 306 12.93 -3.93 -0.65
CA ALA A 306 13.21 -4.73 0.55
C ALA A 306 12.78 -4.01 1.82
N GLU A 307 13.07 -2.71 1.94
CA GLU A 307 12.61 -1.90 3.07
C GLU A 307 11.08 -1.72 3.05
N SER A 308 10.50 -1.50 1.89
CA SER A 308 9.04 -1.37 1.73
C SER A 308 8.30 -2.64 2.16
N ILE A 309 8.83 -3.82 1.82
CA ILE A 309 8.30 -5.12 2.26
C ILE A 309 8.37 -5.27 3.78
N ARG A 310 9.51 -4.90 4.38
CA ARG A 310 9.66 -4.90 5.84
C ARG A 310 8.58 -4.07 6.54
N ASP A 311 8.23 -2.93 5.96
CA ASP A 311 7.19 -2.07 6.53
C ASP A 311 5.78 -2.62 6.29
N ILE A 312 5.51 -3.25 5.14
CA ILE A 312 4.25 -3.96 4.88
C ILE A 312 3.97 -4.98 6.00
N TYR A 313 4.99 -5.76 6.41
CA TYR A 313 4.83 -6.74 7.49
C TYR A 313 4.73 -6.11 8.88
N LYS A 314 5.45 -5.04 9.15
CA LYS A 314 5.43 -4.36 10.46
C LYS A 314 4.13 -3.60 10.70
N SER A 315 3.67 -2.83 9.71
CA SER A 315 2.47 -2.00 9.80
C SER A 315 1.18 -2.76 9.42
N ARG A 316 1.31 -3.95 8.81
CA ARG A 316 0.19 -4.77 8.31
C ARG A 316 -0.73 -4.02 7.33
N THR A 317 -0.21 -3.03 6.62
CA THR A 317 -0.99 -2.16 5.74
C THR A 317 -1.42 -2.89 4.47
N ASN A 318 -2.72 -3.02 4.26
CA ASN A 318 -3.28 -3.64 3.05
C ASN A 318 -3.02 -2.78 1.81
N ALA A 319 -3.21 -1.44 1.93
CA ALA A 319 -2.99 -0.51 0.82
C ALA A 319 -1.58 -0.62 0.21
N MET A 320 -0.53 -0.76 1.04
CA MET A 320 0.84 -0.93 0.54
C MET A 320 1.03 -2.25 -0.22
N ALA A 321 0.42 -3.35 0.25
CA ALA A 321 0.49 -4.63 -0.44
C ALA A 321 -0.27 -4.61 -1.77
N GLN A 322 -1.43 -3.95 -1.82
CA GLN A 322 -2.19 -3.74 -3.05
C GLN A 322 -1.44 -2.84 -4.04
N GLN A 323 -0.80 -1.75 -3.57
CA GLN A 323 0.11 -0.93 -4.40
C GLN A 323 1.17 -1.80 -5.10
N LEU A 324 1.79 -2.70 -4.33
CA LEU A 324 2.81 -3.60 -4.84
C LEU A 324 2.24 -4.57 -5.88
N CYS A 325 1.06 -5.12 -5.64
CA CYS A 325 0.36 -5.98 -6.61
C CYS A 325 0.07 -5.24 -7.92
N LEU A 326 -0.45 -4.01 -7.85
CA LEU A 326 -0.69 -3.17 -9.03
C LEU A 326 0.61 -2.84 -9.77
N ARG A 327 1.71 -2.60 -9.05
CA ARG A 327 3.02 -2.37 -9.66
C ARG A 327 3.51 -3.57 -10.46
N LEU A 328 3.30 -4.79 -9.95
CA LEU A 328 3.61 -6.02 -10.69
C LEU A 328 2.80 -6.12 -11.97
N GLY A 329 1.50 -5.84 -11.92
CA GLY A 329 0.66 -5.79 -13.10
C GLY A 329 1.14 -4.75 -14.12
N ALA A 330 1.57 -3.58 -13.67
CA ALA A 330 2.07 -2.51 -14.53
C ALA A 330 3.42 -2.82 -15.18
N GLN A 331 4.30 -3.61 -14.56
CA GLN A 331 5.63 -3.96 -15.08
C GLN A 331 5.57 -4.78 -16.38
N TYR A 332 4.58 -5.63 -16.51
CA TYR A 332 4.51 -6.63 -17.58
C TYR A 332 3.42 -6.34 -18.62
N ARG A 333 3.19 -5.07 -18.86
CA ARG A 333 2.15 -4.63 -19.77
C ARG A 333 2.52 -4.69 -21.23
N ASP A 334 1.51 -5.08 -22.01
CA ASP A 334 1.47 -4.68 -23.40
C ASP A 334 0.56 -3.47 -23.64
N ASP A 335 -0.51 -3.21 -22.90
CA ASP A 335 -1.41 -2.08 -23.18
C ASP A 335 -2.30 -1.55 -22.03
N THR A 336 -2.23 -2.07 -20.82
CA THR A 336 -3.13 -1.65 -19.73
C THR A 336 -2.42 -1.54 -18.38
N ALA A 337 -2.32 -0.30 -17.89
CA ALA A 337 -1.68 0.03 -16.64
C ALA A 337 -2.34 -0.63 -15.43
N GLY A 338 -1.52 -1.35 -14.62
CA GLY A 338 -1.84 -1.79 -13.25
C GLY A 338 -3.26 -2.24 -13.00
N ASP A 339 -3.77 -3.17 -13.81
CA ASP A 339 -5.06 -3.81 -13.62
C ASP A 339 -4.90 -4.91 -12.55
N GLU A 340 -5.65 -4.83 -11.45
CA GLU A 340 -5.52 -5.73 -10.30
C GLU A 340 -5.85 -7.18 -10.66
N ASP A 341 -6.86 -7.41 -11.52
CA ASP A 341 -7.22 -8.75 -11.97
C ASP A 341 -6.11 -9.39 -12.81
N LYS A 342 -5.47 -8.61 -13.67
CA LYS A 342 -4.33 -9.07 -14.47
C LYS A 342 -3.07 -9.25 -13.62
N ALA A 343 -2.84 -8.37 -12.64
CA ALA A 343 -1.76 -8.51 -11.69
C ALA A 343 -1.90 -9.79 -10.87
N SER A 344 -3.07 -10.06 -10.31
CA SER A 344 -3.36 -11.27 -9.54
C SER A 344 -3.17 -12.54 -10.37
N THR A 345 -3.64 -12.54 -11.62
CA THR A 345 -3.50 -13.69 -12.54
C THR A 345 -2.04 -13.94 -12.93
N ARG A 346 -1.22 -12.89 -13.08
CA ARG A 346 0.22 -13.03 -13.42
C ARG A 346 1.02 -13.49 -12.22
N VAL A 347 0.83 -12.86 -11.06
CA VAL A 347 1.48 -13.30 -9.81
C VAL A 347 1.19 -14.78 -9.53
N GLY A 348 -0.06 -15.22 -9.73
CA GLY A 348 -0.43 -16.62 -9.58
C GLY A 348 0.29 -17.55 -10.55
N ARG A 349 0.51 -17.14 -11.81
CA ARG A 349 1.23 -17.94 -12.83
C ARG A 349 2.73 -18.02 -12.57
N ASP A 350 3.36 -16.92 -12.25
CA ASP A 350 4.82 -16.88 -12.06
C ASP A 350 5.23 -17.57 -10.77
N VAL A 351 4.42 -17.49 -9.72
CA VAL A 351 4.64 -18.25 -8.47
C VAL A 351 4.40 -19.76 -8.65
N ALA A 352 3.48 -20.16 -9.54
CA ALA A 352 3.20 -21.57 -9.83
C ALA A 352 4.22 -22.21 -10.79
N GLY A 353 5.02 -21.40 -11.50
CA GLY A 353 6.05 -21.86 -12.45
C GLY A 353 7.44 -22.08 -11.82
N HIS A 354 7.62 -21.75 -10.57
CA HIS A 354 8.80 -21.97 -9.74
C HIS A 354 8.49 -22.97 -8.61
#